data_901d0f98e02cdd4b4f1a67fee2fa1665
#
_entry.id   901d0f98e02cdd4b4f1a67fee2fa1665
#
_cell.length_a   1.000
_cell.length_b   1.000
_cell.length_c   1.000
_cell.angle_alpha   90.00
_cell.angle_beta   90.00
_cell.angle_gamma   90.00
#
_symmetry.space_group_name_H-M   'P 1'
#
loop_
_entity.id
_entity.type
_entity.pdbx_description
1 polymer ?
#
loop_
_entity_poly.entity_id
_entity_poly.type
_entity_poly.pdbx_seq_one_letter_code
_entity_poly.pdbx_strand_id
1 'polypeptide(L)'
;MDDFEKELKLGFLDEAAQAIDEVEQSFLSLEANPEDKAVLDKIFRLAHNLKGSSKAVGFDQMGAFTHEFETFILKIKNGELNPSAPVVSLLLRCNDHLIKMVQDLKDDLNEIGRAHV
;
A
#
# COMPACT_ATOMS: atom_id res chain seq x y z
N MET A 1 7.43 -20.63 -11.19
CA MET A 1 6.15 -20.29 -10.51
C MET A 1 5.05 -21.11 -11.14
N ASP A 2 4.28 -21.84 -10.35
CA ASP A 2 3.16 -22.61 -10.88
C ASP A 2 1.92 -21.73 -11.06
N ASP A 3 0.91 -22.28 -11.74
CA ASP A 3 -0.31 -21.53 -12.06
C ASP A 3 -1.09 -21.11 -10.83
N PHE A 4 -1.11 -21.96 -9.81
CA PHE A 4 -1.80 -21.68 -8.55
C PHE A 4 -1.15 -20.49 -7.83
N GLU A 5 0.18 -20.48 -7.74
CA GLU A 5 0.92 -19.40 -7.12
C GLU A 5 0.72 -18.08 -7.86
N LYS A 6 0.73 -18.13 -9.20
CA LYS A 6 0.47 -16.96 -10.02
C LYS A 6 -0.94 -16.41 -9.79
N GLU A 7 -1.93 -17.29 -9.71
CA GLU A 7 -3.32 -16.87 -9.45
C GLU A 7 -3.47 -16.22 -8.08
N LEU A 8 -2.81 -16.76 -7.05
CA LEU A 8 -2.84 -16.17 -5.72
C LEU A 8 -2.22 -14.78 -5.72
N LYS A 9 -1.10 -14.61 -6.39
CA LYS A 9 -0.41 -13.33 -6.47
C LYS A 9 -1.23 -12.30 -7.25
N LEU A 10 -1.80 -12.68 -8.39
CA LEU A 10 -2.66 -11.78 -9.17
C LEU A 10 -3.91 -11.39 -8.39
N GLY A 11 -4.52 -12.35 -7.70
CA GLY A 11 -5.68 -12.09 -6.86
C GLY A 11 -5.37 -11.10 -5.74
N PHE A 12 -4.23 -11.28 -5.08
CA PHE A 12 -3.78 -10.33 -4.07
C PHE A 12 -3.59 -8.92 -4.66
N LEU A 13 -2.93 -8.83 -5.83
CA LEU A 13 -2.68 -7.52 -6.45
C LEU A 13 -3.97 -6.81 -6.86
N ASP A 14 -4.97 -7.55 -7.34
CA ASP A 14 -6.27 -6.97 -7.66
C ASP A 14 -6.97 -6.45 -6.40
N GLU A 15 -6.94 -7.21 -5.32
CA GLU A 15 -7.51 -6.78 -4.04
C GLU A 15 -6.75 -5.58 -3.47
N ALA A 16 -5.43 -5.57 -3.60
CA ALA A 16 -4.60 -4.45 -3.15
C ALA A 16 -4.93 -3.17 -3.91
N ALA A 17 -5.07 -3.27 -5.24
CA ALA A 17 -5.42 -2.12 -6.08
C ALA A 17 -6.77 -1.54 -5.67
N GLN A 18 -7.75 -2.42 -5.42
CA GLN A 18 -9.09 -1.99 -4.99
C GLN A 18 -9.05 -1.34 -3.61
N ALA A 19 -8.31 -1.92 -2.66
CA ALA A 19 -8.19 -1.37 -1.31
C ALA A 19 -7.52 0.01 -1.31
N ILE A 20 -6.48 0.19 -2.12
CA ILE A 20 -5.79 1.47 -2.28
C ILE A 20 -6.75 2.51 -2.86
N ASP A 21 -7.52 2.12 -3.87
CA ASP A 21 -8.48 3.00 -4.52
C ASP A 21 -9.57 3.46 -3.54
N GLU A 22 -10.07 2.56 -2.70
CA GLU A 22 -11.09 2.87 -1.69
C GLU A 22 -10.60 3.86 -0.64
N VAL A 23 -9.29 3.91 -0.37
CA VAL A 23 -8.70 4.79 0.63
C VAL A 23 -8.18 6.09 0.03
N GLU A 24 -8.20 6.23 -1.30
CA GLU A 24 -7.66 7.42 -1.99
C GLU A 24 -8.24 8.73 -1.47
N GLN A 25 -9.55 8.79 -1.25
CA GLN A 25 -10.20 10.00 -0.72
C GLN A 25 -9.68 10.37 0.67
N SER A 26 -9.30 9.38 1.47
CA SER A 26 -8.71 9.61 2.79
C SER A 26 -7.36 10.30 2.68
N PHE A 27 -6.54 9.91 1.71
CA PHE A 27 -5.26 10.58 1.46
C PHE A 27 -5.47 12.04 1.03
N LEU A 28 -6.45 12.29 0.16
CA LEU A 28 -6.76 13.64 -0.29
C LEU A 28 -7.31 14.50 0.86
N SER A 29 -8.09 13.91 1.75
CA SER A 29 -8.65 14.60 2.91
C SER A 29 -7.57 15.07 3.89
N LEU A 30 -6.43 14.38 3.94
CA LEU A 30 -5.33 14.75 4.83
C LEU A 30 -4.75 16.12 4.52
N GLU A 31 -4.79 16.57 3.25
CA GLU A 31 -4.28 17.88 2.87
C GLU A 31 -5.09 18.98 3.54
N ALA A 32 -6.41 18.80 3.63
CA ALA A 32 -7.30 19.77 4.25
C ALA A 32 -7.41 19.60 5.77
N ASN A 33 -7.20 18.37 6.26
CA ASN A 33 -7.44 18.05 7.66
C ASN A 33 -6.44 16.99 8.16
N PRO A 34 -5.16 17.38 8.32
CA PRO A 34 -4.08 16.43 8.60
C PRO A 34 -4.14 15.76 9.97
N GLU A 35 -4.97 16.24 10.87
CA GLU A 35 -5.10 15.68 12.22
C GLU A 35 -6.34 14.80 12.37
N ASP A 36 -7.07 14.53 11.30
CA ASP A 36 -8.27 13.69 11.36
C ASP A 36 -7.88 12.25 11.68
N LYS A 37 -8.20 11.84 12.90
CA LYS A 37 -7.84 10.49 13.40
C LYS A 37 -8.54 9.38 12.65
N ALA A 38 -9.77 9.60 12.23
CA ALA A 38 -10.53 8.59 11.48
C ALA A 38 -9.89 8.32 10.12
N VAL A 39 -9.40 9.36 9.47
CA VAL A 39 -8.69 9.26 8.18
C VAL A 39 -7.36 8.53 8.37
N LEU A 40 -6.59 8.93 9.39
CA LEU A 40 -5.31 8.26 9.70
C LEU A 40 -5.51 6.79 10.04
N ASP A 41 -6.59 6.43 10.74
CA ASP A 41 -6.92 5.04 11.03
C ASP A 41 -7.19 4.22 9.77
N LYS A 42 -7.90 4.79 8.81
CA LYS A 42 -8.17 4.10 7.53
C LYS A 42 -6.88 3.81 6.77
N ILE A 43 -5.99 4.79 6.71
CA ILE A 43 -4.69 4.64 6.05
C ILE A 43 -3.84 3.62 6.79
N PHE A 44 -3.85 3.66 8.12
CA PHE A 44 -3.12 2.69 8.94
C PHE A 44 -3.58 1.26 8.66
N ARG A 45 -4.90 1.03 8.61
CA ARG A 45 -5.45 -0.30 8.34
C ARG A 45 -5.08 -0.80 6.96
N LEU A 46 -5.07 0.08 5.96
CA LEU A 46 -4.62 -0.26 4.62
C LEU A 46 -3.18 -0.79 4.67
N ALA A 47 -2.27 -0.04 5.28
CA ALA A 47 -0.87 -0.42 5.38
C ALA A 47 -0.70 -1.74 6.16
N HIS A 48 -1.42 -1.88 7.27
CA HIS A 48 -1.35 -3.08 8.11
C HIS A 48 -1.82 -4.33 7.36
N ASN A 49 -2.94 -4.24 6.66
CA ASN A 49 -3.50 -5.36 5.91
C ASN A 49 -2.61 -5.74 4.73
N LEU A 50 -2.11 -4.75 4.00
CA LEU A 50 -1.21 -5.00 2.86
C LEU A 50 0.11 -5.61 3.32
N LYS A 51 0.63 -5.20 4.48
CA LYS A 51 1.84 -5.78 5.04
C LYS A 51 1.69 -7.28 5.26
N GLY A 52 0.62 -7.69 5.92
CA GLY A 52 0.37 -9.11 6.19
C GLY A 52 0.13 -9.91 4.92
N SER A 53 -0.74 -9.42 4.05
CA SER A 53 -1.12 -10.14 2.84
C SER A 53 0.01 -10.25 1.82
N SER A 54 0.81 -9.18 1.65
CA SER A 54 1.92 -9.20 0.71
C SER A 54 2.98 -10.23 1.11
N LYS A 55 3.27 -10.32 2.40
CA LYS A 55 4.21 -11.32 2.92
C LYS A 55 3.67 -12.74 2.74
N ALA A 56 2.37 -12.92 2.96
CA ALA A 56 1.73 -14.23 2.83
C ALA A 56 1.84 -14.80 1.42
N VAL A 57 1.79 -13.96 0.40
CA VAL A 57 1.89 -14.40 -1.00
C VAL A 57 3.31 -14.30 -1.56
N GLY A 58 4.29 -13.91 -0.74
CA GLY A 58 5.70 -13.89 -1.13
C GLY A 58 6.22 -12.60 -1.76
N PHE A 59 5.49 -11.49 -1.65
CA PHE A 59 5.95 -10.18 -2.09
C PHE A 59 6.70 -9.49 -0.95
N ASP A 60 7.92 -9.93 -0.70
CA ASP A 60 8.69 -9.49 0.47
C ASP A 60 9.06 -8.00 0.44
N GLN A 61 9.37 -7.46 -0.75
CA GLN A 61 9.69 -6.03 -0.88
C GLN A 61 8.47 -5.16 -0.59
N MET A 62 7.31 -5.56 -1.08
CA MET A 62 6.07 -4.85 -0.79
C MET A 62 5.72 -4.95 0.69
N GLY A 63 5.96 -6.12 1.30
CA GLY A 63 5.77 -6.31 2.73
C GLY A 63 6.67 -5.40 3.56
N ALA A 64 7.94 -5.27 3.17
CA ALA A 64 8.89 -4.38 3.85
C ALA A 64 8.49 -2.92 3.72
N PHE A 65 8.10 -2.49 2.53
CA PHE A 65 7.66 -1.11 2.30
C PHE A 65 6.40 -0.79 3.11
N THR A 66 5.41 -1.68 3.09
CA THR A 66 4.16 -1.45 3.81
C THR A 66 4.37 -1.46 5.33
N HIS A 67 5.35 -2.23 5.82
CA HIS A 67 5.74 -2.20 7.23
C HIS A 67 6.29 -0.81 7.60
N GLU A 68 7.18 -0.27 6.80
CA GLU A 68 7.72 1.09 7.01
C GLU A 68 6.62 2.14 6.95
N PHE A 69 5.69 1.99 6.02
CA PHE A 69 4.55 2.88 5.87
C PHE A 69 3.66 2.83 7.11
N GLU A 70 3.36 1.62 7.60
CA GLU A 70 2.59 1.43 8.83
C GLU A 70 3.26 2.13 10.01
N THR A 71 4.57 1.96 10.17
CA THR A 71 5.34 2.58 11.24
C THR A 71 5.28 4.11 11.17
N PHE A 72 5.38 4.65 9.96
CA PHE A 72 5.30 6.09 9.73
C PHE A 72 3.94 6.65 10.17
N ILE A 73 2.86 6.00 9.76
CA ILE A 73 1.50 6.42 10.13
C ILE A 73 1.30 6.32 11.64
N LEU A 74 1.82 5.25 12.24
CA LEU A 74 1.69 5.05 13.68
C LEU A 74 2.37 6.16 14.48
N LYS A 75 3.51 6.66 14.03
CA LYS A 75 4.19 7.79 14.66
C LYS A 75 3.35 9.06 14.63
N ILE A 76 2.64 9.28 13.54
CA ILE A 76 1.72 10.43 13.43
C ILE A 76 0.54 10.25 14.38
N LYS A 77 -0.05 9.06 14.41
CA LYS A 77 -1.19 8.75 15.29
C LYS A 77 -0.84 8.91 16.76
N ASN A 78 0.37 8.54 17.14
CA ASN A 78 0.83 8.59 18.54
C ASN A 78 1.36 9.96 18.96
N GLY A 79 1.36 10.93 18.04
CA GLY A 79 1.85 12.27 18.36
C GLY A 79 3.36 12.42 18.35
N GLU A 80 4.09 11.39 17.94
CA GLU A 80 5.56 11.44 17.83
C GLU A 80 6.02 12.28 16.65
N LEU A 81 5.15 12.42 15.64
CA LEU A 81 5.45 13.17 14.43
C LEU A 81 4.24 14.03 14.09
N ASN A 82 4.44 15.34 13.98
CA ASN A 82 3.36 16.27 13.62
C ASN A 82 2.98 16.12 12.16
N PRO A 83 1.68 16.11 11.82
CA PRO A 83 1.23 16.02 10.43
C PRO A 83 1.37 17.37 9.71
N SER A 84 2.60 17.82 9.56
CA SER A 84 2.94 19.04 8.82
C SER A 84 2.74 18.84 7.32
N ALA A 85 2.76 19.93 6.54
CA ALA A 85 2.62 19.84 5.09
C ALA A 85 3.67 18.92 4.45
N PRO A 86 4.96 18.97 4.81
CA PRO A 86 5.93 18.01 4.29
C PRO A 86 5.63 16.56 4.65
N VAL A 87 5.12 16.31 5.86
CA VAL A 87 4.77 14.95 6.32
C VAL A 87 3.58 14.41 5.53
N VAL A 88 2.54 15.22 5.35
CA VAL A 88 1.38 14.84 4.54
C VAL A 88 1.79 14.58 3.08
N SER A 89 2.65 15.45 2.53
CA SER A 89 3.17 15.26 1.18
C SER A 89 3.89 13.91 1.05
N LEU A 90 4.67 13.53 2.07
CA LEU A 90 5.37 12.24 2.07
C LEU A 90 4.39 11.07 2.12
N LEU A 91 3.31 11.18 2.91
CA LEU A 91 2.26 10.16 2.94
C LEU A 91 1.62 9.96 1.57
N LEU A 92 1.33 11.06 0.87
CA LEU A 92 0.76 11.00 -0.49
C LEU A 92 1.73 10.32 -1.46
N ARG A 93 3.02 10.59 -1.33
CA ARG A 93 4.05 9.95 -2.16
C ARG A 93 4.18 8.47 -1.84
N CYS A 94 3.99 8.07 -0.59
CA CYS A 94 3.95 6.66 -0.23
C CYS A 94 2.78 5.94 -0.91
N ASN A 95 1.62 6.59 -0.97
CA ASN A 95 0.47 6.02 -1.66
C ASN A 95 0.76 5.85 -3.15
N ASP A 96 1.33 6.87 -3.78
CA ASP A 96 1.71 6.81 -5.20
C ASP A 96 2.69 5.65 -5.45
N HIS A 97 3.63 5.46 -4.52
CA HIS A 97 4.59 4.37 -4.62
C HIS A 97 3.92 2.99 -4.51
N LEU A 98 2.92 2.86 -3.63
CA LEU A 98 2.14 1.62 -3.51
C LEU A 98 1.42 1.30 -4.81
N ILE A 99 0.80 2.31 -5.43
CA ILE A 99 0.10 2.15 -6.70
C ILE A 99 1.08 1.64 -7.77
N LYS A 100 2.26 2.25 -7.82
CA LYS A 100 3.29 1.86 -8.78
C LYS A 100 3.78 0.44 -8.53
N MET A 101 4.02 0.07 -7.27
CA MET A 101 4.46 -1.29 -6.92
C MET A 101 3.46 -2.35 -7.38
N VAL A 102 2.17 -2.10 -7.13
CA VAL A 102 1.12 -3.04 -7.55
C VAL A 102 1.13 -3.19 -9.07
N GLN A 103 1.21 -2.08 -9.79
CA GLN A 103 1.20 -2.10 -11.26
C GLN A 103 2.43 -2.82 -11.81
N ASP A 104 3.62 -2.52 -11.26
CA ASP A 104 4.87 -3.16 -11.70
C ASP A 104 4.84 -4.67 -11.45
N LEU A 105 4.32 -5.10 -10.30
CA LEU A 105 4.21 -6.53 -9.98
C LEU A 105 3.22 -7.25 -10.89
N LYS A 106 2.11 -6.61 -11.25
CA LYS A 106 1.17 -7.17 -12.22
C LYS A 106 1.82 -7.33 -13.59
N ASP A 107 2.55 -6.33 -14.02
CA ASP A 107 3.24 -6.35 -15.32
C ASP A 107 4.28 -7.47 -15.34
N ASP A 108 5.06 -7.63 -14.28
CA ASP A 108 6.06 -8.69 -14.17
C ASP A 108 5.42 -10.08 -14.27
N LEU A 109 4.31 -10.32 -13.58
CA LEU A 109 3.61 -11.60 -13.63
C LEU A 109 3.05 -11.88 -15.03
N ASN A 110 2.53 -10.86 -15.69
CA ASN A 110 1.99 -11.00 -17.04
C ASN A 110 3.11 -11.26 -18.06
N GLU A 111 4.27 -10.62 -17.92
CA GLU A 111 5.43 -10.85 -18.78
C GLU A 111 5.97 -12.26 -18.66
N ILE A 112 6.05 -12.80 -17.44
CA ILE A 112 6.46 -14.18 -17.19
C ILE A 112 5.51 -15.12 -17.92
N GLY A 113 4.20 -14.87 -17.87
CA GLY A 113 3.21 -15.66 -18.58
C GLY A 113 3.40 -15.61 -20.10
N ARG A 114 3.75 -14.45 -20.65
CA ARG A 114 4.00 -14.28 -22.09
C ARG A 114 5.28 -14.97 -22.53
N ALA A 115 6.30 -14.99 -21.68
CA ALA A 115 7.59 -15.59 -22.00
C ALA A 115 7.51 -17.11 -22.19
N HIS A 116 6.45 -17.73 -21.69
CA HIS A 116 6.23 -19.18 -21.78
C HIS A 116 5.32 -19.60 -22.94
N VAL A 117 4.90 -18.65 -23.75
CA VAL A 117 4.02 -18.93 -24.89
C VAL A 117 4.80 -19.26 -26.19
#